data_1237b98dcce39f56e949677886a16f4a
#
_entry.id   1237b98dcce39f56e949677886a16f4a
#
_cell.length_a   1.000
_cell.length_b   1.000
_cell.length_c   1.000
_cell.angle_alpha   90.00
_cell.angle_beta   90.00
_cell.angle_gamma   90.00
#
_symmetry.space_group_name_H-M   'P 1'
#
loop_
_entity.id
_entity.type
_entity.pdbx_description
1 polymer ?
#
loop_
_entity_poly.entity_id
_entity_poly.type
_entity_poly.pdbx_seq_one_letter_code
_entity_poly.pdbx_strand_id
1 'polypeptide(L)'
;MAAKISFQRINSDYPNSAIKAPSYLLMVQKDSLSTFFEKNKMANNVTSFYTSCNSTNEYTFSNISSLIRKMSEARKFGMAADPDWTVKHPNWNKVLLVPIQLKTQTSSSTATISGMEHSVGIASTKLVGGSENPYAPINVEIVYGKFNQ
;
A
#
# COMPACT_ATOMS: atom_id res chain seq x y z
N MET A 1 4.00 8.88 -16.45
CA MET A 1 2.80 8.40 -15.74
C MET A 1 3.06 8.52 -14.25
N ALA A 2 2.15 9.11 -13.52
CA ALA A 2 2.14 9.12 -12.06
C ALA A 2 0.79 8.57 -11.59
N ALA A 3 0.75 7.89 -10.46
CA ALA A 3 -0.47 7.37 -9.88
C ALA A 3 -0.41 7.52 -8.37
N LYS A 4 -1.47 8.07 -7.79
CA LYS A 4 -1.61 8.35 -6.36
C LYS A 4 -2.88 7.69 -5.84
N ILE A 5 -2.82 7.15 -4.64
CA ILE A 5 -3.98 6.66 -3.90
C ILE A 5 -3.90 7.12 -2.46
N SER A 6 -5.04 7.57 -1.93
CA SER A 6 -5.17 8.04 -0.56
C SER A 6 -6.27 7.27 0.17
N PHE A 7 -6.05 7.01 1.44
CA PHE A 7 -7.00 6.36 2.32
C PHE A 7 -7.26 7.27 3.53
N GLN A 8 -8.45 7.82 3.61
CA GLN A 8 -8.88 8.62 4.75
C GLN A 8 -9.19 7.71 5.93
N ARG A 9 -8.66 8.05 7.10
CA ARG A 9 -9.01 7.40 8.36
C ARG A 9 -10.26 8.04 8.96
N ILE A 10 -11.14 7.24 9.51
CA ILE A 10 -12.27 7.73 10.29
C ILE A 10 -11.76 8.18 11.66
N ASN A 11 -12.01 9.44 12.01
CA ASN A 11 -11.54 10.08 13.25
C ASN A 11 -12.31 9.69 14.52
N SER A 12 -13.21 8.73 14.48
CA SER A 12 -13.88 8.24 15.67
C SER A 12 -12.91 7.41 16.52
N ASP A 13 -11.87 8.05 17.01
CA ASP A 13 -11.12 7.48 18.11
C ASP A 13 -12.05 7.52 19.31
N TYR A 14 -12.46 6.37 19.78
CA TYR A 14 -13.07 6.27 21.09
C TYR A 14 -12.09 6.89 22.08
N PRO A 15 -12.46 7.95 22.82
CA PRO A 15 -11.50 8.70 23.65
C PRO A 15 -10.81 7.84 24.72
N ASN A 16 -11.26 6.60 24.94
CA ASN A 16 -10.71 5.65 25.89
C ASN A 16 -10.13 4.38 25.24
N SER A 17 -9.92 4.36 23.92
CA SER A 17 -9.37 3.17 23.29
C SER A 17 -7.87 3.09 23.52
N ALA A 18 -7.45 2.03 24.21
CA ALA A 18 -6.03 1.66 24.31
C ALA A 18 -5.42 1.29 22.95
N ILE A 19 -6.27 1.15 21.93
CA ILE A 19 -5.87 0.73 20.59
C ILE A 19 -5.56 1.98 19.76
N LYS A 20 -4.27 2.17 19.47
CA LYS A 20 -3.80 3.29 18.65
C LYS A 20 -3.90 2.95 17.17
N ALA A 21 -4.11 3.97 16.34
CA ALA A 21 -3.97 3.82 14.91
C ALA A 21 -2.52 3.49 14.52
N PRO A 22 -2.28 2.66 13.49
CA PRO A 22 -0.94 2.38 13.02
C PRO A 22 -0.28 3.66 12.49
N SER A 23 0.97 3.91 12.91
CA SER A 23 1.73 5.06 12.42
C SER A 23 2.10 4.92 10.94
N TYR A 24 2.32 3.68 10.50
CA TYR A 24 2.72 3.37 9.13
C TYR A 24 1.90 2.24 8.55
N LEU A 25 1.56 2.35 7.27
CA LEU A 25 0.98 1.29 6.46
C LEU A 25 1.93 0.91 5.33
N LEU A 26 2.14 -0.38 5.14
CA LEU A 26 2.79 -0.98 3.98
C LEU A 26 1.70 -1.36 2.97
N MET A 27 1.90 -1.00 1.71
CA MET A 27 1.16 -1.52 0.57
C MET A 27 2.02 -2.52 -0.17
N VAL A 28 1.53 -3.74 -0.34
CA VAL A 28 2.25 -4.82 -1.03
C VAL A 28 1.26 -5.71 -1.78
N GLN A 29 1.68 -6.31 -2.90
CA GLN A 29 0.85 -7.31 -3.59
C GLN A 29 0.51 -8.47 -2.66
N LYS A 30 -0.74 -8.92 -2.73
CA LYS A 30 -1.27 -9.94 -1.81
C LYS A 30 -0.39 -11.19 -1.75
N ASP A 31 0.01 -11.72 -2.90
CA ASP A 31 0.79 -12.96 -2.98
C ASP A 31 2.29 -12.77 -2.61
N SER A 32 2.72 -11.53 -2.39
CA SER A 32 4.09 -11.22 -1.99
C SER A 32 4.26 -10.96 -0.49
N LEU A 33 3.18 -10.97 0.29
CA LEU A 33 3.19 -10.55 1.69
C LEU A 33 4.12 -11.43 2.54
N SER A 34 3.94 -12.76 2.51
CA SER A 34 4.77 -13.70 3.29
C SER A 34 6.24 -13.54 2.94
N THR A 35 6.55 -13.56 1.65
CA THR A 35 7.92 -13.40 1.15
C THR A 35 8.54 -12.04 1.50
N PHE A 36 7.73 -11.00 1.67
CA PHE A 36 8.21 -9.67 2.08
C PHE A 36 8.81 -9.73 3.49
N PHE A 37 8.08 -10.30 4.44
CA PHE A 37 8.53 -10.36 5.84
C PHE A 37 9.54 -11.48 6.10
N GLU A 38 9.36 -12.67 5.53
CA GLU A 38 10.30 -13.79 5.66
C GLU A 38 11.71 -13.46 5.17
N LYS A 39 11.80 -12.63 4.13
CA LYS A 39 13.09 -12.20 3.56
C LYS A 39 13.54 -10.83 4.09
N ASN A 40 12.92 -10.31 5.13
CA ASN A 40 13.24 -9.00 5.73
C ASN A 40 13.37 -7.89 4.67
N LYS A 41 12.47 -7.86 3.69
CA LYS A 41 12.52 -6.88 2.61
C LYS A 41 12.18 -5.49 3.11
N MET A 42 12.79 -4.50 2.46
CA MET A 42 12.41 -3.09 2.57
C MET A 42 11.46 -2.72 1.43
N ALA A 43 10.58 -1.74 1.68
CA ALA A 43 9.77 -1.17 0.61
C ALA A 43 10.70 -0.54 -0.45
N ASN A 44 10.45 -0.86 -1.72
CA ASN A 44 11.34 -0.51 -2.83
C ASN A 44 10.76 0.53 -3.77
N ASN A 45 9.57 1.06 -3.47
CA ASN A 45 8.82 2.03 -4.27
C ASN A 45 8.54 1.57 -5.73
N VAL A 46 8.56 0.26 -5.95
CA VAL A 46 8.26 -0.39 -7.24
C VAL A 46 7.14 -1.41 -7.11
N THR A 47 7.26 -2.33 -6.16
CA THR A 47 6.27 -3.39 -5.87
C THR A 47 5.72 -3.32 -4.46
N SER A 48 6.36 -2.53 -3.61
CA SER A 48 5.97 -2.30 -2.23
C SER A 48 6.24 -0.86 -1.84
N PHE A 49 5.33 -0.27 -1.10
CA PHE A 49 5.34 1.13 -0.70
C PHE A 49 4.95 1.22 0.76
N TYR A 50 5.45 2.22 1.47
CA TYR A 50 4.93 2.53 2.79
C TYR A 50 4.67 4.02 2.92
N THR A 51 3.77 4.37 3.83
CA THR A 51 3.43 5.75 4.14
C THR A 51 3.04 5.89 5.60
N SER A 52 3.21 7.08 6.14
CA SER A 52 2.73 7.45 7.47
C SER A 52 1.34 8.07 7.37
N CYS A 53 0.60 8.03 8.49
CA CYS A 53 -0.59 8.84 8.66
C CYS A 53 -0.19 10.32 8.75
N ASN A 54 -0.79 11.18 7.93
CA ASN A 54 -0.53 12.61 7.95
C ASN A 54 -1.40 13.34 9.00
N SER A 55 -1.20 14.66 9.13
CA SER A 55 -1.96 15.50 10.07
C SER A 55 -3.45 15.62 9.76
N THR A 56 -3.86 15.29 8.55
CA THR A 56 -5.27 15.23 8.12
C THR A 56 -5.89 13.84 8.27
N ASN A 57 -5.23 12.93 8.98
CA ASN A 57 -5.64 11.55 9.20
C ASN A 57 -5.79 10.72 7.91
N GLU A 58 -4.85 10.90 7.02
CA GLU A 58 -4.85 10.24 5.72
C GLU A 58 -3.52 9.48 5.49
N TYR A 59 -3.61 8.32 4.86
CA TYR A 59 -2.47 7.56 4.36
C TYR A 59 -2.39 7.73 2.85
N THR A 60 -1.40 8.46 2.38
CA THR A 60 -1.22 8.77 0.95
C THR A 60 -0.02 8.04 0.37
N PHE A 61 -0.24 7.24 -0.67
CA PHE A 61 0.80 6.62 -1.49
C PHE A 61 0.95 7.44 -2.77
N SER A 62 1.97 8.29 -2.81
CA SER A 62 2.10 9.37 -3.80
C SER A 62 2.44 8.90 -5.21
N ASN A 63 3.10 7.76 -5.36
CA ASN A 63 3.46 7.26 -6.70
C ASN A 63 3.51 5.73 -6.73
N ILE A 64 2.39 5.12 -7.08
CA ILE A 64 2.25 3.67 -7.24
C ILE A 64 2.23 3.25 -8.73
N SER A 65 2.64 4.12 -9.64
CA SER A 65 2.55 3.88 -11.08
C SER A 65 3.33 2.66 -11.54
N SER A 66 4.49 2.38 -10.92
CA SER A 66 5.30 1.20 -11.21
C SER A 66 4.58 -0.10 -10.84
N LEU A 67 3.83 -0.12 -9.73
CA LEU A 67 3.02 -1.26 -9.31
C LEU A 67 1.88 -1.51 -10.30
N ILE A 68 1.12 -0.45 -10.64
CA ILE A 68 0.02 -0.53 -11.60
C ILE A 68 0.52 -1.04 -12.95
N ARG A 69 1.65 -0.51 -13.44
CA ARG A 69 2.25 -0.96 -14.68
C ARG A 69 2.62 -2.44 -14.64
N LYS A 70 3.29 -2.91 -13.59
CA LYS A 70 3.65 -4.33 -13.43
C LYS A 70 2.43 -5.24 -13.40
N MET A 71 1.37 -4.85 -12.69
CA MET A 71 0.11 -5.60 -12.67
C MET A 71 -0.52 -5.65 -14.07
N SER A 72 -0.55 -4.54 -14.77
CA SER A 72 -1.10 -4.46 -16.13
C SER A 72 -0.30 -5.29 -17.14
N GLU A 73 1.04 -5.24 -17.06
CA GLU A 73 1.94 -6.05 -17.90
C GLU A 73 1.75 -7.55 -17.60
N ALA A 74 1.70 -7.95 -16.32
CA ALA A 74 1.47 -9.33 -15.94
C ALA A 74 0.14 -9.86 -16.49
N ARG A 75 -0.94 -9.07 -16.40
CA ARG A 75 -2.22 -9.42 -17.00
C ARG A 75 -2.12 -9.55 -18.51
N LYS A 76 -1.52 -8.55 -19.19
CA LYS A 76 -1.40 -8.53 -20.65
C LYS A 76 -0.66 -9.77 -21.18
N PHE A 77 0.51 -10.08 -20.61
CA PHE A 77 1.29 -11.23 -21.03
C PHE A 77 0.65 -12.55 -20.60
N GLY A 78 0.08 -12.60 -19.40
CA GLY A 78 -0.61 -13.79 -18.91
C GLY A 78 -1.81 -14.17 -19.78
N MET A 79 -2.67 -13.21 -20.09
CA MET A 79 -3.85 -13.47 -20.95
C MET A 79 -3.48 -13.72 -22.41
N ALA A 80 -2.36 -13.24 -22.89
CA ALA A 80 -1.86 -13.58 -24.22
C ALA A 80 -1.41 -15.06 -24.32
N ALA A 81 -0.92 -15.62 -23.21
CA ALA A 81 -0.50 -17.02 -23.13
C ALA A 81 -1.65 -17.97 -22.74
N ASP A 82 -2.58 -17.52 -21.92
CA ASP A 82 -3.69 -18.32 -21.38
C ASP A 82 -4.93 -17.42 -21.18
N PRO A 83 -6.02 -17.62 -21.94
CA PRO A 83 -7.26 -16.87 -21.78
C PRO A 83 -7.85 -16.91 -20.37
N ASP A 84 -7.64 -17.99 -19.63
CA ASP A 84 -8.12 -18.18 -18.26
C ASP A 84 -7.14 -17.67 -17.18
N TRP A 85 -6.09 -16.98 -17.57
CA TRP A 85 -5.03 -16.55 -16.68
C TRP A 85 -5.55 -15.77 -15.47
N THR A 86 -6.49 -14.85 -15.64
CA THR A 86 -7.05 -14.05 -14.53
C THR A 86 -7.85 -14.89 -13.53
N VAL A 87 -8.45 -15.99 -14.00
CA VAL A 87 -9.15 -16.96 -13.15
C VAL A 87 -8.16 -17.77 -12.32
N LYS A 88 -7.05 -18.20 -12.96
CA LYS A 88 -5.97 -18.95 -12.30
C LYS A 88 -5.12 -18.10 -11.37
N HIS A 89 -5.10 -16.77 -11.58
CA HIS A 89 -4.37 -15.81 -10.78
C HIS A 89 -5.30 -14.75 -10.14
N PRO A 90 -6.22 -15.13 -9.23
CA PRO A 90 -7.28 -14.26 -8.74
C PRO A 90 -6.79 -13.07 -7.88
N ASN A 91 -5.50 -13.04 -7.55
CA ASN A 91 -4.87 -11.98 -6.77
C ASN A 91 -3.98 -11.03 -7.60
N TRP A 92 -3.96 -11.18 -8.93
CA TRP A 92 -3.06 -10.44 -9.82
C TRP A 92 -3.12 -8.91 -9.64
N ASN A 93 -4.28 -8.37 -9.28
CA ASN A 93 -4.54 -6.94 -9.05
C ASN A 93 -4.83 -6.59 -7.61
N LYS A 94 -4.59 -7.49 -6.66
CA LYS A 94 -4.89 -7.26 -5.25
C LYS A 94 -3.65 -6.81 -4.49
N VAL A 95 -3.83 -5.78 -3.68
CA VAL A 95 -2.86 -5.29 -2.71
C VAL A 95 -3.41 -5.44 -1.30
N LEU A 96 -2.50 -5.55 -0.34
CA LEU A 96 -2.81 -5.52 1.08
C LEU A 96 -2.21 -4.26 1.69
N LEU A 97 -2.96 -3.66 2.60
CA LEU A 97 -2.48 -2.62 3.50
C LEU A 97 -2.21 -3.27 4.85
N VAL A 98 -0.97 -3.20 5.29
CA VAL A 98 -0.50 -3.89 6.48
C VAL A 98 0.11 -2.89 7.45
N PRO A 99 -0.33 -2.85 8.72
CA PRO A 99 0.34 -2.07 9.75
C PRO A 99 1.78 -2.56 9.95
N ILE A 100 2.73 -1.63 9.91
CA ILE A 100 4.14 -1.93 10.12
C ILE A 100 4.77 -1.02 11.16
N GLN A 101 5.88 -1.50 11.71
CA GLN A 101 6.83 -0.71 12.48
C GLN A 101 8.14 -0.57 11.70
N LEU A 102 8.71 0.62 11.75
CA LEU A 102 10.02 0.88 11.15
C LEU A 102 11.10 0.66 12.23
N LYS A 103 12.07 -0.17 11.91
CA LYS A 103 13.32 -0.23 12.70
C LYS A 103 14.23 0.89 12.23
N THR A 104 14.71 1.68 13.16
CA THR A 104 15.70 2.72 12.90
C THR A 104 17.01 2.37 13.60
N GLN A 105 18.10 2.61 12.91
CA GLN A 105 19.44 2.53 13.46
C GLN A 105 20.05 3.94 13.45
N THR A 106 20.51 4.40 14.60
CA THR A 106 21.15 5.71 14.73
C THR A 106 22.66 5.52 14.69
N SER A 107 23.33 6.16 13.75
CA SER A 107 24.78 6.23 13.69
C SER A 107 25.20 7.70 13.73
N SER A 108 25.93 8.05 14.74
CA SER A 108 26.43 9.41 15.00
C SER A 108 25.34 10.47 15.21
N SER A 109 24.66 10.95 14.20
CA SER A 109 23.57 11.93 14.30
C SER A 109 22.47 11.66 13.27
N THR A 110 22.61 10.60 12.48
CA THR A 110 21.65 10.27 11.42
C THR A 110 20.90 8.98 11.73
N ALA A 111 19.59 9.09 11.82
CA ALA A 111 18.73 7.92 11.95
C ALA A 111 18.38 7.38 10.53
N THR A 112 18.71 6.13 10.28
CA THR A 112 18.37 5.42 9.04
C THR A 112 17.40 4.30 9.31
N ILE A 113 16.48 4.05 8.37
CA ILE A 113 15.58 2.90 8.47
C ILE A 113 16.38 1.65 8.13
N SER A 114 16.47 0.72 9.09
CA SER A 114 17.22 -0.53 8.96
C SER A 114 16.33 -1.75 8.72
N GLY A 115 15.02 -1.62 8.91
CA GLY A 115 14.09 -2.74 8.73
C GLY A 115 12.63 -2.31 8.77
N MET A 116 11.78 -3.21 8.29
CA MET A 116 10.32 -3.11 8.38
C MET A 116 9.78 -4.39 8.98
N GLU A 117 9.01 -4.28 10.05
CA GLU A 117 8.42 -5.42 10.72
C GLU A 117 6.90 -5.28 10.76
N HIS A 118 6.22 -6.41 10.76
CA HIS A 118 4.80 -6.44 11.05
C HIS A 118 4.56 -5.88 12.47
N SER A 119 3.59 -4.98 12.60
CA SER A 119 3.22 -4.47 13.92
C SER A 119 2.56 -5.58 14.72
N VAL A 120 3.26 -6.12 15.73
CA VAL A 120 2.72 -7.10 16.67
C VAL A 120 1.87 -6.47 17.77
N GLY A 121 1.88 -5.14 17.88
CA GLY A 121 1.03 -4.40 18.79
C GLY A 121 -0.44 -4.42 18.33
N ILE A 122 -1.37 -4.29 19.29
CA ILE A 122 -2.77 -4.10 18.97
C ILE A 122 -2.93 -2.69 18.40
N ALA A 123 -2.93 -2.58 17.06
CA ALA A 123 -3.21 -1.35 16.35
C ALA A 123 -4.42 -1.58 15.43
N SER A 124 -5.34 -0.65 15.38
CA SER A 124 -6.52 -0.73 14.53
C SER A 124 -6.85 0.63 13.97
N THR A 125 -7.31 0.64 12.72
CA THR A 125 -7.85 1.85 12.10
C THR A 125 -9.00 1.47 11.18
N LYS A 126 -9.98 2.37 11.09
CA LYS A 126 -11.05 2.27 10.10
C LYS A 126 -10.71 3.23 8.96
N LEU A 127 -10.62 2.72 7.76
CA LEU A 127 -10.42 3.51 6.55
C LEU A 127 -11.76 3.75 5.87
N VAL A 128 -11.94 4.97 5.39
CA VAL A 128 -13.10 5.32 4.57
C VAL A 128 -12.90 4.72 3.18
N GLY A 129 -13.91 4.03 2.68
CA GLY A 129 -13.87 3.45 1.34
C GLY A 129 -14.91 2.34 1.17
N GLY A 130 -14.83 1.67 0.06
CA GLY A 130 -15.76 0.62 -0.34
C GLY A 130 -16.71 1.07 -1.45
N SER A 131 -17.19 0.11 -2.24
CA SER A 131 -18.09 0.37 -3.36
C SER A 131 -19.46 0.90 -2.93
N GLU A 132 -19.82 0.66 -1.66
CA GLU A 132 -21.12 1.02 -1.10
C GLU A 132 -21.07 2.34 -0.31
N ASN A 133 -19.92 3.01 -0.25
CA ASN A 133 -19.81 4.31 0.40
C ASN A 133 -20.03 5.45 -0.61
N PRO A 134 -21.23 6.06 -0.63
CA PRO A 134 -21.53 7.11 -1.61
C PRO A 134 -20.82 8.44 -1.30
N TYR A 135 -20.29 8.62 -0.10
CA TYR A 135 -19.75 9.91 0.36
C TYR A 135 -18.24 10.05 0.17
N ALA A 136 -17.50 8.95 0.15
CA ALA A 136 -16.05 8.99 0.00
C ALA A 136 -15.52 7.70 -0.62
N PRO A 137 -15.68 7.49 -1.92
CA PRO A 137 -15.09 6.36 -2.62
C PRO A 137 -13.55 6.47 -2.57
N ILE A 138 -12.87 5.33 -2.55
CA ILE A 138 -11.42 5.31 -2.73
C ILE A 138 -11.12 5.73 -4.16
N ASN A 139 -10.41 6.84 -4.32
CA ASN A 139 -10.01 7.37 -5.62
C ASN A 139 -8.56 7.05 -5.92
N VAL A 140 -8.30 6.60 -7.14
CA VAL A 140 -6.96 6.47 -7.69
C VAL A 140 -6.78 7.58 -8.73
N GLU A 141 -5.90 8.51 -8.46
CA GLU A 141 -5.53 9.56 -9.41
C GLU A 141 -4.42 9.05 -10.32
N ILE A 142 -4.64 9.07 -11.63
CA ILE A 142 -3.63 8.64 -12.61
C ILE A 142 -3.39 9.79 -13.60
N VAL A 143 -2.14 10.22 -13.67
CA VAL A 143 -1.69 11.21 -14.66
C VAL A 143 -0.80 10.51 -15.69
N TYR A 144 -1.18 10.60 -16.95
CA TYR A 144 -0.40 10.07 -18.06
C TYR A 144 -0.27 11.09 -19.18
N GLY A 145 0.88 11.11 -19.83
CA GLY A 145 1.10 11.87 -21.06
C GLY A 145 0.98 10.96 -22.29
N LYS A 146 0.33 11.44 -23.32
CA LYS A 146 0.33 10.83 -24.64
C LYS A 146 1.23 11.67 -25.55
N PHE A 147 2.27 11.07 -26.10
CA PHE A 147 3.04 11.71 -27.15
C PHE A 147 2.31 11.46 -28.47
N ASN A 148 1.89 12.52 -29.14
CA ASN A 148 1.44 12.42 -30.51
C ASN A 148 2.71 12.30 -31.37
N GLN A 149 2.84 11.18 -32.07
CA GLN A 149 3.82 11.01 -33.16
C GLN A 149 3.25 11.65 -34.41
#